data_8e3f576152accb07c93967536d4144a4
#
_entry.id   8e3f576152accb07c93967536d4144a4
#
_cell.length_a   1.000
_cell.length_b   1.000
_cell.length_c   1.000
_cell.angle_alpha   90.00
_cell.angle_beta   90.00
_cell.angle_gamma   90.00
#
_symmetry.space_group_name_H-M   'P 1'
#
loop_
_entity.id
_entity.type
_entity.pdbx_description
1 polymer ?
#
loop_
_entity_poly.entity_id
_entity_poly.type
_entity_poly.pdbx_seq_one_letter_code
_entity_poly.pdbx_strand_id
1 'polypeptide(L)'
;MIQADALGGANALYTTASDIIRSVKETFGKSGRSEAEVYADLCSYDLLVVDEVGAQHGTDFERQVIFEVINGRYGRKLPTIMISNLSLPEVRKFIGDRVVDRLCDNGGEVLVLRWKSVRGAA
;
A
#
# COMPACT_ATOMS: atom_id res chain seq x y z
N MET A 1 -7.56 -4.45 8.95
CA MET A 1 -7.06 -5.20 7.78
C MET A 1 -7.94 -6.40 7.52
N ILE A 2 -8.18 -6.71 6.27
CA ILE A 2 -9.03 -7.84 5.87
C ILE A 2 -8.16 -8.81 5.09
N GLN A 3 -8.10 -10.04 5.57
CA GLN A 3 -7.41 -11.13 4.90
C GLN A 3 -8.41 -12.06 4.25
N ALA A 4 -8.13 -12.50 3.03
CA ALA A 4 -8.98 -13.44 2.32
C ALA A 4 -8.12 -14.38 1.47
N ASP A 5 -8.63 -15.58 1.26
CA ASP A 5 -7.99 -16.51 0.34
C ASP A 5 -8.47 -16.20 -1.07
N ALA A 6 -7.52 -16.08 -1.98
CA ALA A 6 -7.82 -15.94 -3.38
C ALA A 6 -8.05 -17.32 -4.01
N LEU A 7 -8.57 -17.34 -5.22
CA LEU A 7 -8.77 -18.57 -5.96
C LEU A 7 -7.44 -19.30 -6.15
N GLY A 8 -7.47 -20.61 -6.03
CA GLY A 8 -6.30 -21.46 -6.21
C GLY A 8 -5.39 -21.55 -4.98
N GLY A 9 -5.87 -21.13 -3.83
CA GLY A 9 -5.10 -21.23 -2.60
C GLY A 9 -4.14 -20.08 -2.33
N ALA A 10 -4.09 -19.08 -3.22
CA ALA A 10 -3.33 -17.87 -2.98
C ALA A 10 -4.00 -17.05 -1.87
N ASN A 11 -3.22 -16.33 -1.07
CA ASN A 11 -3.79 -15.46 -0.04
C ASN A 11 -3.66 -13.98 -0.43
N ALA A 12 -4.62 -13.22 0.02
CA ALA A 12 -4.67 -11.78 -0.24
C ALA A 12 -4.95 -11.03 1.04
N LEU A 13 -4.42 -9.82 1.13
CA LEU A 13 -4.70 -8.91 2.23
C LEU A 13 -5.20 -7.59 1.67
N TYR A 14 -6.32 -7.12 2.20
CA TYR A 14 -6.80 -5.76 1.98
C TYR A 14 -6.48 -4.94 3.23
N THR A 15 -5.82 -3.82 3.04
CA THR A 15 -5.47 -2.92 4.13
C THR A 15 -5.49 -1.47 3.63
N THR A 16 -5.33 -0.53 4.53
CA THR A 16 -5.21 0.88 4.16
C THR A 16 -3.80 1.37 4.42
N ALA A 17 -3.40 2.42 3.72
CA ALA A 17 -2.11 3.04 3.96
C ALA A 17 -1.97 3.51 5.42
N SER A 18 -3.05 4.04 5.99
CA SER A 18 -3.05 4.46 7.40
C SER A 18 -2.81 3.29 8.35
N ASP A 19 -3.42 2.14 8.09
CA ASP A 19 -3.23 0.96 8.93
C ASP A 19 -1.80 0.44 8.86
N ILE A 20 -1.20 0.46 7.68
CA ILE A 20 0.20 0.07 7.51
C ILE A 20 1.10 0.99 8.32
N ILE A 21 0.92 2.29 8.18
CA ILE A 21 1.72 3.29 8.89
C ILE A 21 1.56 3.13 10.40
N ARG A 22 0.33 2.93 10.86
CA ARG A 22 0.05 2.70 12.28
C ARG A 22 0.77 1.45 12.78
N SER A 23 0.73 0.36 12.03
CA SER A 23 1.40 -0.88 12.41
C SER A 23 2.90 -0.68 12.60
N VAL A 24 3.52 0.10 11.72
CA VAL A 24 4.95 0.41 11.86
C VAL A 24 5.20 1.30 13.07
N LYS A 25 4.37 2.31 13.30
CA LYS A 25 4.51 3.18 14.47
C LYS A 25 4.38 2.42 15.77
N GLU A 26 3.52 1.43 15.83
CA GLU A 26 3.33 0.59 17.01
C GLU A 26 4.59 -0.19 17.38
N THR A 27 5.48 -0.42 16.42
CA THR A 27 6.75 -1.10 16.72
C THR A 27 7.73 -0.23 17.47
N PHE A 28 7.51 1.08 17.52
CA PHE A 28 8.37 2.02 18.26
C PHE A 28 8.17 1.94 19.76
N GLY A 29 7.09 1.35 20.21
CA GLY A 29 6.82 1.14 21.62
C GLY A 29 7.33 -0.20 22.10
N LYS A 30 6.80 -0.64 23.24
CA LYS A 30 7.17 -1.92 23.83
C LYS A 30 6.32 -3.08 23.37
N SER A 31 5.70 -2.97 22.20
CA SER A 31 4.96 -4.11 21.64
C SER A 31 5.96 -5.20 21.27
N GLY A 32 5.54 -6.43 21.26
CA GLY A 32 6.42 -7.54 20.94
C GLY A 32 6.81 -7.62 19.47
N ARG A 33 6.22 -6.79 18.61
CA ARG A 33 6.41 -6.87 17.18
C ARG A 33 7.46 -5.87 16.70
N SER A 34 8.41 -6.32 15.88
CA SER A 34 9.41 -5.45 15.29
C SER A 34 8.96 -4.86 13.97
N GLU A 35 9.60 -3.79 13.55
CA GLU A 35 9.35 -3.18 12.25
C GLU A 35 9.60 -4.20 11.12
N ALA A 36 10.69 -4.97 11.23
CA ALA A 36 11.01 -6.00 10.24
C ALA A 36 9.91 -7.05 10.13
N GLU A 37 9.28 -7.43 11.23
CA GLU A 37 8.17 -8.38 11.23
C GLU A 37 6.95 -7.82 10.52
N VAL A 38 6.66 -6.54 10.69
CA VAL A 38 5.54 -5.89 9.99
C VAL A 38 5.76 -5.94 8.48
N TYR A 39 6.95 -5.58 8.02
CA TYR A 39 7.25 -5.61 6.58
C TYR A 39 7.27 -7.03 6.04
N ALA A 40 7.81 -7.98 6.81
CA ALA A 40 7.82 -9.39 6.40
C ALA A 40 6.41 -9.93 6.25
N ASP A 41 5.51 -9.56 7.16
CA ASP A 41 4.11 -9.97 7.07
C ASP A 41 3.45 -9.42 5.81
N LEU A 42 3.63 -8.13 5.54
CA LEU A 42 3.07 -7.50 4.35
C LEU A 42 3.63 -8.07 3.04
N CYS A 43 4.84 -8.61 3.08
CA CYS A 43 5.46 -9.26 1.94
C CYS A 43 5.17 -10.75 1.85
N SER A 44 4.37 -11.30 2.77
CA SER A 44 4.01 -12.72 2.77
C SER A 44 2.77 -13.02 1.94
N TYR A 45 1.96 -12.01 1.64
CA TYR A 45 0.71 -12.19 0.90
C TYR A 45 0.96 -12.23 -0.60
N ASP A 46 0.26 -13.14 -1.29
CA ASP A 46 0.38 -13.25 -2.74
C ASP A 46 -0.16 -12.02 -3.45
N LEU A 47 -1.18 -11.39 -2.87
CA LEU A 47 -1.73 -10.12 -3.36
C LEU A 47 -1.93 -9.18 -2.20
N LEU A 48 -1.51 -7.95 -2.35
CA LEU A 48 -1.75 -6.89 -1.37
C LEU A 48 -2.54 -5.77 -2.02
N VAL A 49 -3.64 -5.40 -1.39
CA VAL A 49 -4.42 -4.23 -1.80
C VAL A 49 -4.26 -3.15 -0.73
N VAL A 50 -3.71 -2.02 -1.12
CA VAL A 50 -3.50 -0.86 -0.24
C VAL A 50 -4.47 0.23 -0.65
N ASP A 51 -5.46 0.47 0.17
CA ASP A 51 -6.49 1.47 -0.08
C ASP A 51 -6.17 2.79 0.61
N GLU A 52 -6.85 3.83 0.17
CA GLU A 52 -6.77 5.17 0.75
C GLU A 52 -5.35 5.76 0.75
N VAL A 53 -4.58 5.45 -0.29
CA VAL A 53 -3.26 6.05 -0.47
C VAL A 53 -3.44 7.54 -0.76
N GLY A 54 -2.72 8.38 -0.03
CA GLY A 54 -2.81 9.83 -0.20
C GLY A 54 -3.73 10.51 0.80
N ALA A 55 -4.41 9.75 1.67
CA ALA A 55 -5.21 10.33 2.74
C ALA A 55 -4.34 10.83 3.89
N GLN A 56 -3.07 10.45 3.90
CA GLN A 56 -2.11 10.82 4.93
C GLN A 56 -1.51 12.20 4.64
N HIS A 57 -0.80 12.76 5.62
CA HIS A 57 -0.17 14.07 5.46
C HIS A 57 1.03 14.09 4.52
N GLY A 58 1.54 12.93 4.14
CA GLY A 58 2.65 12.83 3.21
C GLY A 58 4.00 13.19 3.83
N THR A 59 4.19 12.88 5.11
CA THR A 59 5.48 13.07 5.75
C THR A 59 6.53 12.13 5.15
N ASP A 60 7.78 12.45 5.33
CA ASP A 60 8.88 11.60 4.85
C ASP A 60 8.78 10.19 5.43
N PHE A 61 8.41 10.09 6.71
CA PHE A 61 8.22 8.80 7.36
C PHE A 61 7.13 7.98 6.67
N GLU A 62 5.98 8.61 6.40
CA GLU A 62 4.85 7.92 5.75
C GLU A 62 5.23 7.43 4.35
N ARG A 63 5.91 8.27 3.59
CA ARG A 63 6.41 7.87 2.26
C ARG A 63 7.40 6.73 2.35
N GLN A 64 8.29 6.78 3.35
CA GLN A 64 9.28 5.73 3.54
C GLN A 64 8.62 4.40 3.86
N VAL A 65 7.59 4.39 4.71
CA VAL A 65 6.86 3.18 5.04
C VAL A 65 6.24 2.55 3.79
N ILE A 66 5.54 3.35 3.00
CA ILE A 66 4.90 2.85 1.77
C ILE A 66 5.97 2.38 0.78
N PHE A 67 7.07 3.12 0.65
CA PHE A 67 8.18 2.74 -0.22
C PHE A 67 8.75 1.37 0.18
N GLU A 68 8.98 1.15 1.47
CA GLU A 68 9.53 -0.12 1.96
C GLU A 68 8.64 -1.31 1.61
N VAL A 69 7.32 -1.15 1.77
CA VAL A 69 6.37 -2.20 1.44
C VAL A 69 6.42 -2.52 -0.05
N ILE A 70 6.30 -1.50 -0.89
CA ILE A 70 6.29 -1.69 -2.34
C ILE A 70 7.62 -2.25 -2.82
N ASN A 71 8.73 -1.72 -2.33
CA ASN A 71 10.05 -2.18 -2.72
C ASN A 71 10.30 -3.63 -2.33
N GLY A 72 9.89 -4.02 -1.12
CA GLY A 72 10.04 -5.40 -0.67
C GLY A 72 9.22 -6.38 -1.51
N ARG A 73 7.99 -5.99 -1.84
CA ARG A 73 7.12 -6.82 -2.67
C ARG A 73 7.61 -6.86 -4.12
N TYR A 74 8.11 -5.74 -4.62
CA TYR A 74 8.68 -5.69 -5.97
C TYR A 74 9.85 -6.66 -6.11
N GLY A 75 10.74 -6.69 -5.12
CA GLY A 75 11.89 -7.61 -5.13
C GLY A 75 11.49 -9.08 -5.13
N ARG A 76 10.30 -9.40 -4.62
CA ARG A 76 9.76 -10.75 -4.59
C ARG A 76 8.77 -11.03 -5.71
N LYS A 77 8.57 -10.08 -6.60
CA LYS A 77 7.63 -10.15 -7.73
C LYS A 77 6.20 -10.44 -7.27
N LEU A 78 5.79 -9.82 -6.18
CA LEU A 78 4.46 -9.98 -5.63
C LEU A 78 3.56 -8.84 -6.10
N PRO A 79 2.42 -9.15 -6.73
CA PRO A 79 1.51 -8.12 -7.24
C PRO A 79 0.87 -7.30 -6.11
N THR A 80 0.78 -6.01 -6.34
CA THR A 80 0.22 -5.06 -5.38
C THR A 80 -0.72 -4.11 -6.11
N ILE A 81 -1.86 -3.85 -5.50
CA ILE A 81 -2.84 -2.88 -6.01
C ILE A 81 -2.91 -1.71 -5.06
N MET A 82 -2.76 -0.51 -5.57
CA MET A 82 -2.97 0.71 -4.80
C MET A 82 -4.25 1.39 -5.23
N ILE A 83 -5.05 1.81 -4.26
CA ILE A 83 -6.30 2.53 -4.50
C ILE A 83 -6.17 3.91 -3.89
N SER A 84 -6.49 4.93 -4.68
CA SER A 84 -6.38 6.32 -4.24
C SER A 84 -7.47 7.16 -4.89
N ASN A 85 -7.92 8.20 -4.19
CA ASN A 85 -8.82 9.20 -4.76
C ASN A 85 -8.03 10.39 -5.34
N LEU A 86 -6.71 10.33 -5.31
CA LEU A 86 -5.86 11.31 -5.97
C LEU A 86 -5.73 10.96 -7.46
N SER A 87 -5.45 11.95 -8.28
CA SER A 87 -5.10 11.71 -9.68
C SER A 87 -3.75 10.99 -9.76
N LEU A 88 -3.45 10.37 -10.89
CA LEU A 88 -2.16 9.69 -11.05
C LEU A 88 -0.97 10.65 -10.85
N PRO A 89 -0.98 11.88 -11.42
CA PRO A 89 0.10 12.82 -11.12
C PRO A 89 0.24 13.14 -9.64
N GLU A 90 -0.89 13.24 -8.92
CA GLU A 90 -0.87 13.47 -7.48
C GLU A 90 -0.33 12.28 -6.70
N VAL A 91 -0.68 11.06 -7.11
CA VAL A 91 -0.14 9.85 -6.51
C VAL A 91 1.37 9.81 -6.72
N ARG A 92 1.84 10.12 -7.93
CA ARG A 92 3.28 10.16 -8.23
C ARG A 92 4.00 11.19 -7.37
N LYS A 93 3.37 12.33 -7.13
CA LYS A 93 3.92 13.37 -6.28
C LYS A 93 3.96 12.92 -4.81
N PHE A 94 2.93 12.19 -4.36
CA PHE A 94 2.81 11.75 -2.97
C PHE A 94 3.82 10.66 -2.63
N ILE A 95 3.91 9.59 -3.43
CA ILE A 95 4.76 8.43 -3.12
C ILE A 95 6.04 8.36 -3.95
N GLY A 96 6.14 9.18 -4.99
CA GLY A 96 7.30 9.24 -5.87
C GLY A 96 7.13 8.40 -7.12
N ASP A 97 7.77 8.86 -8.21
CA ASP A 97 7.69 8.20 -9.51
C ASP A 97 8.25 6.79 -9.46
N ARG A 98 9.34 6.59 -8.72
CA ARG A 98 10.01 5.30 -8.65
C ARG A 98 9.11 4.22 -8.07
N VAL A 99 8.33 4.56 -7.04
CA VAL A 99 7.41 3.60 -6.43
C VAL A 99 6.30 3.23 -7.40
N VAL A 100 5.73 4.21 -8.08
CA VAL A 100 4.67 3.97 -9.06
C VAL A 100 5.19 3.12 -10.20
N ASP A 101 6.38 3.43 -10.72
CA ASP A 101 6.97 2.68 -11.81
C ASP A 101 7.23 1.22 -11.43
N ARG A 102 7.72 0.97 -10.24
CA ARG A 102 7.93 -0.39 -9.73
C ARG A 102 6.62 -1.14 -9.57
N LEU A 103 5.62 -0.46 -9.06
CA LEU A 103 4.29 -1.05 -8.88
C LEU A 103 3.73 -1.54 -10.22
N CYS A 104 3.79 -0.69 -11.24
CA CYS A 104 3.26 -1.01 -12.57
C CYS A 104 4.11 -2.06 -13.30
N ASP A 105 5.42 -2.04 -13.09
CA ASP A 105 6.37 -2.93 -13.76
C ASP A 105 6.18 -4.40 -13.34
N ASN A 106 5.75 -4.63 -12.11
CA ASN A 106 5.63 -5.98 -11.55
C ASN A 106 4.19 -6.51 -11.58
N GLY A 107 3.39 -6.06 -12.52
CA GLY A 107 2.00 -6.50 -12.63
C GLY A 107 1.05 -5.87 -11.63
N GLY A 108 1.54 -4.94 -10.84
CA GLY A 108 0.69 -4.16 -9.96
C GLY A 108 -0.02 -3.07 -10.71
N GLU A 109 -1.00 -2.47 -10.05
CA GLU A 109 -1.80 -1.40 -10.65
C GLU A 109 -2.04 -0.29 -9.65
N VAL A 110 -2.13 0.93 -10.16
CA VAL A 110 -2.61 2.07 -9.39
C VAL A 110 -4.03 2.36 -9.84
N LEU A 111 -4.99 2.14 -8.96
CA LEU A 111 -6.37 2.46 -9.22
C LEU A 111 -6.69 3.84 -8.66
N VAL A 112 -7.08 4.74 -9.53
CA VAL A 112 -7.44 6.10 -9.15
C VAL A 112 -8.96 6.19 -9.08
N LEU A 113 -9.49 6.38 -7.88
CA LEU A 113 -10.92 6.48 -7.64
C LEU A 113 -11.26 7.94 -7.36
N ARG A 114 -12.11 8.51 -8.20
CA ARG A 114 -12.52 9.91 -8.07
C ARG A 114 -13.89 10.01 -7.44
N TRP A 115 -13.95 9.69 -6.16
CA TRP A 115 -15.21 9.70 -5.41
C TRP A 115 -15.97 11.01 -5.49
N LYS A 116 -15.24 12.13 -5.46
CA LYS A 116 -15.88 13.44 -5.55
C LYS A 116 -16.57 13.65 -6.89
N SER A 117 -15.96 13.17 -7.97
CA SER A 117 -16.57 13.24 -9.30
C SER A 117 -17.85 12.45 -9.38
N VAL A 118 -17.83 11.24 -8.83
CA VAL A 118 -19.00 10.36 -8.80
C VAL A 118 -20.10 10.97 -7.95
N ARG A 119 -19.76 11.43 -6.75
CA ARG A 119 -20.74 12.03 -5.83
C ARG A 119 -21.23 13.40 -6.30
N GLY A 120 -20.34 14.18 -6.87
CA GLY A 120 -20.70 15.50 -7.36
C GLY A 120 -21.56 15.46 -8.61
N ALA A 121 -21.51 14.36 -9.35
CA ALA A 121 -22.34 14.14 -10.52
C ALA A 121 -23.72 13.62 -10.14
N ALA A 122 -23.89 13.18 -8.95
CA ALA A 122 -25.15 12.62 -8.46
C ALA A 122 -26.13 13.70 -8.08
#